data_9f7303fc067ea2fcb70b912eb567a984
#
_entry.id   9f7303fc067ea2fcb70b912eb567a984
#
_cell.length_a   1.000
_cell.length_b   1.000
_cell.length_c   1.000
_cell.angle_alpha   90.00
_cell.angle_beta   90.00
_cell.angle_gamma   90.00
#
_symmetry.space_group_name_H-M   'P 1'
#
loop_
_entity.id
_entity.type
_entity.pdbx_description
1 polymer ?
#
loop_
_entity_poly.entity_id
_entity_poly.type
_entity_poly.pdbx_seq_one_letter_code
_entity_poly.pdbx_strand_id
1 'polypeptide(L)'
;MVVIVHVIAAYDIGEKRVAKVLKTFRKYLTWIQNSVFMGDITKAQLEKLKMELYEIIDEDYDQVLFFKVNTAKMLKTETLGKEFNPLDNFL
;
A
#
# COMPACT_ATOMS: atom_id res chain seq x y z
N MET A 1 3.11 22.40 8.66
CA MET A 1 1.98 21.92 7.85
C MET A 1 2.15 20.43 7.54
N VAL A 2 1.12 19.65 7.75
CA VAL A 2 1.15 18.22 7.44
C VAL A 2 0.69 18.03 5.99
N VAL A 3 1.51 17.32 5.21
CA VAL A 3 1.17 17.02 3.82
C VAL A 3 0.63 15.59 3.76
N ILE A 4 -0.61 15.45 3.30
CA ILE A 4 -1.26 14.15 3.12
C ILE A 4 -1.11 13.72 1.66
N VAL A 5 -0.74 12.47 1.47
CA VAL A 5 -0.60 11.86 0.14
C VAL A 5 -1.55 10.68 0.06
N HIS A 6 -2.30 10.61 -1.03
CA HIS A 6 -3.13 9.45 -1.32
C HIS A 6 -2.27 8.44 -2.09
N VAL A 7 -2.13 7.24 -1.56
CA VAL A 7 -1.17 6.25 -2.05
C VAL A 7 -1.86 4.94 -2.41
N ILE A 8 -1.46 4.40 -3.56
CA ILE A 8 -1.78 3.03 -3.92
C ILE A 8 -0.45 2.32 -4.06
N ALA A 9 -0.28 1.20 -3.35
CA ALA A 9 0.93 0.41 -3.41
C ALA A 9 0.62 -0.95 -3.99
N ALA A 10 1.38 -1.34 -5.01
CA ALA A 10 1.31 -2.67 -5.60
C ALA A 10 2.66 -3.34 -5.36
N TYR A 11 2.65 -4.61 -5.00
CA TYR A 11 3.88 -5.31 -4.68
C TYR A 11 3.96 -6.67 -5.34
N ASP A 12 5.19 -7.10 -5.58
CA ASP A 12 5.53 -8.44 -6.06
C ASP A 12 6.73 -8.88 -5.23
N ILE A 13 6.47 -9.67 -4.20
CA ILE A 13 7.47 -10.01 -3.18
C ILE A 13 7.65 -11.52 -3.11
N GLY A 14 8.90 -11.95 -2.98
CA GLY A 14 9.21 -13.37 -2.82
C GLY A 14 8.54 -13.97 -1.60
N GLU A 15 8.15 -15.24 -1.73
CA GLU A 15 7.36 -15.95 -0.73
C GLU A 15 7.95 -15.90 0.68
N LYS A 16 9.28 -15.93 0.79
CA LYS A 16 9.95 -15.91 2.08
C LYS A 16 9.82 -14.58 2.83
N ARG A 17 9.58 -13.50 2.09
CA ARG A 17 9.56 -12.14 2.64
C ARG A 17 8.19 -11.52 2.69
N VAL A 18 7.22 -12.09 1.98
CA VAL A 18 5.91 -11.46 1.80
C VAL A 18 5.17 -11.25 3.13
N ALA A 19 5.27 -12.18 4.07
CA ALA A 19 4.57 -12.05 5.36
C ALA A 19 5.01 -10.80 6.12
N LYS A 20 6.31 -10.53 6.15
CA LYS A 20 6.85 -9.34 6.82
C LYS A 20 6.45 -8.07 6.09
N VAL A 21 6.45 -8.10 4.76
CA VAL A 21 6.04 -6.97 3.94
C VAL A 21 4.57 -6.62 4.21
N LEU A 22 3.70 -7.61 4.23
CA LEU A 22 2.27 -7.41 4.51
C LEU A 22 2.06 -6.80 5.90
N LYS A 23 2.77 -7.31 6.89
CA LYS A 23 2.67 -6.81 8.24
C LYS A 23 3.08 -5.34 8.33
N THR A 24 4.12 -4.98 7.58
CA THR A 24 4.60 -3.59 7.53
C THR A 24 3.58 -2.69 6.84
N PHE A 25 3.07 -3.10 5.68
CA PHE A 25 2.04 -2.34 4.97
C PHE A 25 0.82 -2.04 5.84
N ARG A 26 0.36 -3.04 6.60
CA ARG A 26 -0.85 -2.91 7.42
C ARG A 26 -0.73 -1.85 8.52
N LYS A 27 0.46 -1.45 8.86
CA LYS A 27 0.65 -0.36 9.83
C LYS A 27 0.28 1.00 9.25
N TYR A 28 0.28 1.12 7.94
CA TYR A 28 0.14 2.41 7.25
C TYR A 28 -1.03 2.47 6.28
N LEU A 29 -1.32 1.38 5.60
CA LEU A 29 -2.28 1.33 4.50
C LEU A 29 -3.31 0.23 4.71
N THR A 30 -4.37 0.29 3.90
CA THR A 30 -5.45 -0.68 3.93
C THR A 30 -5.30 -1.67 2.77
N TRP A 31 -5.37 -2.95 3.05
CA TRP A 31 -5.36 -3.98 2.03
C TRP A 31 -6.63 -3.89 1.18
N ILE A 32 -6.46 -3.92 -0.14
CA ILE A 32 -7.56 -3.82 -1.09
C ILE A 32 -7.88 -5.19 -1.67
N GLN A 33 -6.91 -5.77 -2.34
CA GLN A 33 -7.03 -7.12 -2.90
C GLN A 33 -5.66 -7.58 -3.34
N ASN A 34 -5.50 -8.89 -3.44
CA ASN A 34 -4.25 -9.49 -3.93
C ASN A 34 -3.01 -8.76 -3.39
N SER A 35 -2.29 -8.10 -4.25
CA SER A 35 -1.03 -7.44 -3.94
C SER A 35 -1.15 -5.92 -3.93
N VAL A 36 -2.30 -5.39 -3.48
CA VAL A 36 -2.59 -3.95 -3.51
C VAL A 36 -3.03 -3.43 -2.14
N PHE A 37 -2.38 -2.35 -1.71
CA PHE A 37 -2.76 -1.57 -0.54
C PHE A 37 -3.08 -0.13 -0.95
N MET A 38 -3.89 0.55 -0.17
CA MET A 38 -4.27 1.92 -0.47
C MET A 38 -4.54 2.68 0.83
N GLY A 39 -4.33 3.99 0.81
CA GLY A 39 -4.69 4.83 1.94
C GLY A 39 -4.15 6.23 1.84
N ASP A 40 -4.58 7.06 2.79
CA ASP A 40 -4.11 8.42 2.93
C ASP A 40 -3.14 8.47 4.10
N ILE A 41 -1.92 8.88 3.83
CA ILE A 41 -0.88 8.97 4.86
C ILE A 41 -0.09 10.26 4.68
N THR A 42 0.59 10.66 5.72
CA THR A 42 1.46 11.83 5.62
C THR A 42 2.68 11.49 4.78
N LYS A 43 3.28 12.52 4.19
CA LYS A 43 4.52 12.33 3.45
C LYS A 43 5.60 11.69 4.32
N ALA A 44 5.67 12.10 5.58
CA ALA A 44 6.64 11.53 6.52
C ALA A 44 6.38 10.05 6.78
N GLN A 45 5.11 9.66 6.92
CA GLN A 45 4.75 8.26 7.10
C GLN A 45 5.08 7.43 5.86
N LEU A 46 4.88 7.99 4.67
CA LEU A 46 5.24 7.29 3.44
C LEU A 46 6.74 7.02 3.37
N GLU A 47 7.55 8.00 3.74
CA GLU A 47 9.00 7.82 3.76
C GLU A 47 9.41 6.76 4.78
N LYS A 48 8.76 6.75 5.94
CA LYS A 48 9.01 5.73 6.97
C LYS A 48 8.63 4.35 6.49
N LEU A 49 7.48 4.23 5.83
CA LEU A 49 7.03 2.97 5.24
C LEU A 49 8.06 2.44 4.23
N LYS A 50 8.54 3.31 3.36
CA LYS A 50 9.55 2.93 2.37
C LYS A 50 10.83 2.43 3.02
N MET A 51 11.28 3.09 4.07
CA MET A 51 12.49 2.69 4.80
C MET A 51 12.32 1.31 5.43
N GLU A 52 11.18 1.06 6.05
CA GLU A 52 10.91 -0.23 6.66
C GLU A 52 10.84 -1.35 5.62
N LEU A 53 10.19 -1.09 4.49
CA LEU A 53 10.10 -2.06 3.40
C LEU A 53 11.47 -2.36 2.82
N TYR A 54 12.28 -1.32 2.64
CA TYR A 54 13.60 -1.46 2.06
C TYR A 54 14.49 -2.42 2.87
N GLU A 55 14.31 -2.44 4.18
CA GLU A 55 15.07 -3.34 5.05
C GLU A 55 14.63 -4.80 4.93
N ILE A 56 13.44 -5.04 4.40
CA ILE A 56 12.87 -6.39 4.29
C ILE A 56 13.08 -6.99 2.91
N ILE A 57 12.87 -6.19 1.86
CA ILE A 57 12.84 -6.70 0.49
C ILE A 57 14.24 -7.06 -0.03
N ASP A 58 14.24 -7.92 -1.04
CA ASP A 58 15.44 -8.23 -1.80
C ASP A 58 15.33 -7.44 -3.11
N GLU A 59 16.15 -6.41 -3.26
CA GLU A 59 16.07 -5.48 -4.40
C GLU A 59 16.22 -6.16 -5.76
N ASP A 60 16.86 -7.31 -5.80
CA ASP A 60 17.10 -8.01 -7.07
C ASP A 60 15.89 -8.85 -7.51
N TYR A 61 14.98 -9.16 -6.59
CA TYR A 61 13.85 -10.05 -6.86
C TYR A 61 12.50 -9.43 -6.56
N ASP A 62 12.45 -8.51 -5.59
CA ASP A 62 11.18 -7.97 -5.11
C ASP A 62 10.92 -6.59 -5.70
N GLN A 63 9.64 -6.25 -5.83
CA GLN A 63 9.25 -4.94 -6.33
C GLN A 63 8.09 -4.39 -5.52
N VAL A 64 8.15 -3.10 -5.23
CA VAL A 64 7.03 -2.35 -4.66
C VAL A 64 6.85 -1.09 -5.51
N LEU A 65 5.64 -0.89 -6.01
CA LEU A 65 5.29 0.29 -6.78
C LEU A 65 4.36 1.17 -5.95
N PHE A 66 4.67 2.45 -5.90
CA PHE A 66 3.82 3.43 -5.24
C PHE A 66 3.25 4.39 -6.28
N PHE A 67 1.92 4.47 -6.32
CA PHE A 67 1.21 5.46 -7.12
C PHE A 67 0.70 6.51 -6.14
N LYS A 68 1.05 7.77 -6.38
CA LYS A 68 0.71 8.86 -5.48
C LYS A 68 -0.12 9.91 -6.18
N VAL A 69 -1.19 10.35 -5.51
CA VAL A 69 -1.98 11.49 -5.98
C VAL A 69 -2.10 12.48 -4.84
N ASN A 70 -2.12 13.76 -5.18
CA ASN A 70 -2.13 14.83 -4.18
C ASN A 70 -3.48 14.99 -3.49
N THR A 71 -4.56 14.59 -4.15
CA THR A 71 -5.89 14.63 -3.54
C THR A 71 -6.64 13.36 -3.91
N ALA A 72 -7.44 12.86 -2.97
CA ALA A 72 -8.28 11.69 -3.20
C ALA A 72 -9.31 11.93 -4.31
N LYS A 73 -9.64 13.19 -4.58
CA LYS A 73 -10.59 13.55 -5.62
C LYS A 73 -10.11 13.18 -7.02
N MET A 74 -8.80 13.07 -7.20
CA MET A 74 -8.21 12.70 -8.48
C MET A 74 -8.28 11.21 -8.74
N LEU A 75 -8.56 10.43 -7.71
CA LEU A 75 -8.66 8.99 -7.82
C LEU A 75 -10.13 8.58 -7.78
N LYS A 76 -10.57 7.93 -8.87
CA LYS A 76 -11.92 7.39 -8.95
C LYS A 76 -11.81 5.89 -9.08
N THR A 77 -12.62 5.19 -8.28
CA THR A 77 -12.61 3.74 -8.29
C THR A 77 -13.95 3.22 -8.83
N GLU A 78 -13.88 2.32 -9.79
CA GLU A 78 -15.04 1.60 -10.30
C GLU A 78 -14.81 0.12 -10.06
N THR A 79 -15.86 -0.57 -9.66
CA THR A 79 -15.79 -2.00 -9.40
C THR A 79 -16.77 -2.74 -10.31
N LEU A 80 -16.26 -3.75 -10.97
CA LEU A 80 -17.09 -4.69 -11.72
C LEU A 80 -17.05 -6.01 -10.96
N GLY A 81 -18.19 -6.66 -10.86
CA GLY A 81 -18.30 -7.92 -10.15
C GLY A 81 -18.61 -7.73 -8.68
N LYS A 82 -17.84 -8.45 -7.82
CA LYS A 82 -18.07 -8.39 -6.39
C LYS A 82 -17.78 -6.98 -5.84
N GLU A 83 -18.71 -6.48 -5.03
CA GLU A 83 -18.57 -5.15 -4.47
C GLU A 83 -17.32 -5.02 -3.59
N PHE A 84 -16.60 -3.92 -3.76
CA PHE A 84 -15.44 -3.59 -2.95
C PHE A 84 -15.87 -2.93 -1.64
N ASN A 85 -15.44 -3.51 -0.52
CA ASN A 85 -15.66 -2.93 0.79
C ASN A 85 -14.40 -3.14 1.65
N PRO A 86 -13.59 -2.10 1.84
CA PRO A 86 -12.33 -2.23 2.60
C PRO A 86 -12.52 -2.75 4.01
N LEU A 87 -13.65 -2.41 4.66
CA LEU A 87 -13.90 -2.83 6.04
C LEU A 87 -14.14 -4.33 6.15
N ASP A 88 -14.74 -4.94 5.13
CA ASP A 88 -15.01 -6.38 5.13
C ASP A 88 -13.73 -7.20 5.03
N ASN A 89 -12.66 -6.62 4.53
CA ASN A 89 -11.40 -7.30 4.35
C ASN A 89 -10.61 -7.47 5.65
N PHE A 90 -11.07 -6.87 6.72
CA PHE A 90 -10.44 -6.98 8.04
C PHE A 90 -11.10 -8.01 8.94
N LEU A 91 -12.16 -8.60 8.50
CA LEU A 91 -12.94 -9.55 9.30
C LEU A 91 -12.48 -10.98 9.14
#